data_474f91a8ba3a11828f4e05f1645d197a
#
_entry.id   474f91a8ba3a11828f4e05f1645d197a
#
_cell.length_a   1.000
_cell.length_b   1.000
_cell.length_c   1.000
_cell.angle_alpha   90.00
_cell.angle_beta   90.00
_cell.angle_gamma   90.00
#
_symmetry.space_group_name_H-M   'P 1'
#
loop_
_entity.id
_entity.type
_entity.pdbx_description
1 polymer ?
#
loop_
_entity_poly.entity_id
_entity_poly.type
_entity_poly.pdbx_seq_one_letter_code
_entity_poly.pdbx_strand_id
1 'polypeptide(L)'
;DTAYRDIKDAFDYYLAHYNNGRPIIIAAHSQGTKHAARLLREYFEGKLLYNKLVCAYLIGMPVPADYFKGIPVCNDPNSTGCLVSWRSFKSGYEGPDYVTKEKNRMVVVNPLTWTTAEEWAPAKLNKGGVLRKFNSVVPEVVSAQVHGNILWTSKPDMPGKILLVQKNYHIGDINLFYVNIRENVKDRIAAFWKR
;
A
#
# COMPACT_ATOMS: atom_id res chain seq x y z
N ASP A 1 -4.31 -11.01 -21.44
CA ASP A 1 -4.43 -9.71 -20.81
C ASP A 1 -3.29 -8.80 -21.30
N THR A 2 -3.61 -7.94 -22.29
CA THR A 2 -2.64 -7.10 -23.00
C THR A 2 -1.90 -6.17 -22.05
N ALA A 3 -2.62 -5.49 -21.14
CA ALA A 3 -2.01 -4.54 -20.20
C ALA A 3 -0.96 -5.21 -19.27
N TYR A 4 -1.21 -6.44 -18.84
CA TYR A 4 -0.21 -7.15 -18.04
C TYR A 4 1.01 -7.53 -18.88
N ARG A 5 0.83 -7.91 -20.14
CA ARG A 5 1.96 -8.25 -21.03
C ARG A 5 2.87 -7.06 -21.22
N ASP A 6 2.31 -5.87 -21.46
CA ASP A 6 3.09 -4.64 -21.61
C ASP A 6 3.92 -4.32 -20.35
N ILE A 7 3.32 -4.51 -19.17
CA ILE A 7 4.03 -4.33 -17.88
C ILE A 7 5.15 -5.37 -17.73
N LYS A 8 4.88 -6.62 -18.10
CA LYS A 8 5.86 -7.70 -18.04
C LYS A 8 7.04 -7.42 -18.97
N ASP A 9 6.78 -7.05 -20.21
CA ASP A 9 7.80 -6.74 -21.20
C ASP A 9 8.67 -5.54 -20.75
N ALA A 10 8.04 -4.51 -20.18
CA ALA A 10 8.75 -3.36 -19.60
C ALA A 10 9.61 -3.78 -18.40
N PHE A 11 9.13 -4.68 -17.55
CA PHE A 11 9.88 -5.17 -16.39
C PHE A 11 11.06 -6.07 -16.80
N ASP A 12 10.87 -6.94 -17.80
CA ASP A 12 11.95 -7.74 -18.38
C ASP A 12 13.05 -6.84 -18.97
N TYR A 13 12.66 -5.81 -19.71
CA TYR A 13 13.57 -4.82 -20.26
C TYR A 13 14.33 -4.05 -19.16
N TYR A 14 13.62 -3.63 -18.11
CA TYR A 14 14.22 -2.97 -16.94
C TYR A 14 15.26 -3.88 -16.26
N LEU A 15 14.95 -5.15 -16.05
CA LEU A 15 15.87 -6.09 -15.42
C LEU A 15 17.14 -6.30 -16.27
N ALA A 16 16.96 -6.39 -17.59
CA ALA A 16 18.08 -6.66 -18.53
C ALA A 16 19.02 -5.45 -18.69
N HIS A 17 18.47 -4.23 -18.69
CA HIS A 17 19.23 -3.05 -19.13
C HIS A 17 19.47 -1.99 -18.05
N TYR A 18 18.64 -1.95 -16.99
CA TYR A 18 18.66 -0.82 -16.05
C TYR A 18 18.81 -1.24 -14.57
N ASN A 19 18.40 -2.43 -14.18
CA ASN A 19 18.43 -2.81 -12.77
C ASN A 19 19.85 -2.93 -12.21
N ASN A 20 20.78 -3.51 -12.96
CA ASN A 20 22.18 -3.74 -12.55
C ASN A 20 22.27 -4.44 -11.16
N GLY A 21 21.38 -5.40 -10.89
CA GLY A 21 21.35 -6.17 -9.64
C GLY A 21 20.93 -5.38 -8.39
N ARG A 22 20.41 -4.17 -8.53
CA ARG A 22 19.92 -3.33 -7.41
C ARG A 22 18.71 -3.94 -6.75
N PRO A 23 18.49 -3.64 -5.43
CA PRO A 23 17.25 -3.94 -4.75
C PRO A 23 16.03 -3.24 -5.41
N ILE A 24 14.87 -3.87 -5.28
CA ILE A 24 13.65 -3.47 -6.00
C ILE A 24 12.55 -3.17 -4.99
N ILE A 25 11.87 -2.05 -5.18
CA ILE A 25 10.59 -1.73 -4.57
C ILE A 25 9.53 -1.79 -5.66
N ILE A 26 8.44 -2.50 -5.41
CA ILE A 26 7.26 -2.50 -6.28
C ILE A 26 6.23 -1.59 -5.63
N ALA A 27 5.70 -0.63 -6.38
CA ALA A 27 4.63 0.25 -5.91
C ALA A 27 3.53 0.34 -6.96
N ALA A 28 2.29 0.12 -6.55
CA ALA A 28 1.15 0.13 -7.44
C ALA A 28 -0.11 0.62 -6.74
N HIS A 29 -1.02 1.21 -7.52
CA HIS A 29 -2.31 1.68 -7.05
C HIS A 29 -3.44 1.21 -7.98
N SER A 30 -4.60 0.93 -7.40
CA SER A 30 -5.82 0.60 -8.13
C SER A 30 -5.63 -0.61 -9.07
N GLN A 31 -5.97 -0.50 -10.35
CA GLN A 31 -5.78 -1.57 -11.34
C GLN A 31 -4.32 -2.05 -11.40
N GLY A 32 -3.36 -1.13 -11.23
CA GLY A 32 -1.94 -1.47 -11.18
C GLY A 32 -1.59 -2.48 -10.09
N THR A 33 -2.29 -2.48 -8.96
CA THR A 33 -2.11 -3.45 -7.88
C THR A 33 -2.35 -4.89 -8.33
N LYS A 34 -3.36 -5.14 -9.17
CA LYS A 34 -3.62 -6.49 -9.72
C LYS A 34 -2.46 -6.97 -10.58
N HIS A 35 -1.93 -6.09 -11.42
CA HIS A 35 -0.79 -6.42 -12.28
C HIS A 35 0.49 -6.60 -11.47
N ALA A 36 0.75 -5.73 -10.48
CA ALA A 36 1.90 -5.84 -9.60
C ALA A 36 1.86 -7.11 -8.73
N ALA A 37 0.70 -7.50 -8.22
CA ALA A 37 0.54 -8.77 -7.48
C ALA A 37 0.88 -9.97 -8.37
N ARG A 38 0.43 -9.98 -9.63
CA ARG A 38 0.77 -11.02 -10.58
C ARG A 38 2.27 -11.02 -10.91
N LEU A 39 2.87 -9.85 -11.11
CA LEU A 39 4.31 -9.69 -11.35
C LEU A 39 5.14 -10.25 -10.19
N LEU A 40 4.76 -9.92 -8.95
CA LEU A 40 5.41 -10.44 -7.74
C LEU A 40 5.38 -11.97 -7.68
N ARG A 41 4.24 -12.58 -8.03
CA ARG A 41 4.10 -14.02 -8.06
C ARG A 41 4.98 -14.66 -9.14
N GLU A 42 5.04 -14.08 -10.34
CA GLU A 42 5.81 -14.63 -11.46
C GLU A 42 7.32 -14.45 -11.33
N TYR A 43 7.77 -13.31 -10.78
CA TYR A 43 9.19 -12.94 -10.78
C TYR A 43 9.89 -13.08 -9.42
N PHE A 44 9.14 -12.97 -8.33
CA PHE A 44 9.76 -12.94 -6.98
C PHE A 44 9.42 -14.18 -6.16
N GLU A 45 8.17 -14.65 -6.17
CA GLU A 45 7.78 -15.77 -5.31
C GLU A 45 8.51 -17.06 -5.68
N GLY A 46 9.31 -17.57 -4.74
CA GLY A 46 10.15 -18.76 -4.98
C GLY A 46 11.26 -18.60 -6.02
N LYS A 47 11.64 -17.35 -6.36
CA LYS A 47 12.70 -17.04 -7.33
C LYS A 47 13.87 -16.32 -6.67
N LEU A 48 15.05 -16.36 -7.31
CA LEU A 48 16.24 -15.66 -6.83
C LEU A 48 16.03 -14.14 -6.69
N LEU A 49 15.16 -13.57 -7.54
CA LEU A 49 14.86 -12.14 -7.50
C LEU A 49 14.18 -11.72 -6.19
N TYR A 50 13.56 -12.66 -5.45
CA TYR A 50 13.01 -12.39 -4.13
C TYR A 50 14.04 -11.81 -3.16
N ASN A 51 15.31 -12.24 -3.27
CA ASN A 51 16.41 -11.72 -2.45
C ASN A 51 16.68 -10.23 -2.70
N LYS A 52 16.14 -9.66 -3.77
CA LYS A 52 16.23 -8.23 -4.11
C LYS A 52 14.98 -7.43 -3.74
N LEU A 53 13.93 -8.08 -3.25
CA LEU A 53 12.70 -7.40 -2.87
C LEU A 53 12.91 -6.64 -1.56
N VAL A 54 12.83 -5.31 -1.62
CA VAL A 54 12.77 -4.47 -0.42
C VAL A 54 11.37 -4.52 0.18
N CYS A 55 10.36 -4.11 -0.57
CA CYS A 55 8.96 -4.16 -0.18
C CYS A 55 8.06 -4.00 -1.41
N ALA A 56 6.83 -4.52 -1.33
CA ALA A 56 5.79 -4.27 -2.30
C ALA A 56 4.63 -3.47 -1.67
N TYR A 57 4.34 -2.30 -2.21
CA TYR A 57 3.20 -1.44 -1.85
C TYR A 57 2.07 -1.69 -2.86
N LEU A 58 1.10 -2.53 -2.48
CA LEU A 58 -0.02 -2.97 -3.32
C LEU A 58 -1.31 -2.29 -2.87
N ILE A 59 -1.57 -1.08 -3.32
CA ILE A 59 -2.53 -0.16 -2.70
C ILE A 59 -3.81 -0.01 -3.52
N GLY A 60 -4.96 0.13 -2.85
CA GLY A 60 -6.24 0.50 -3.47
C GLY A 60 -7.03 -0.64 -4.11
N MET A 61 -6.50 -1.87 -4.12
CA MET A 61 -7.23 -3.06 -4.55
C MET A 61 -7.07 -4.19 -3.53
N PRO A 62 -8.05 -5.12 -3.44
CA PRO A 62 -7.95 -6.24 -2.52
C PRO A 62 -6.81 -7.18 -2.90
N VAL A 63 -6.01 -7.55 -1.92
CA VAL A 63 -4.99 -8.61 -2.03
C VAL A 63 -5.37 -9.68 -0.99
N PRO A 64 -5.82 -10.88 -1.41
CA PRO A 64 -6.13 -11.94 -0.46
C PRO A 64 -4.92 -12.31 0.40
N ALA A 65 -5.14 -12.58 1.68
CA ALA A 65 -4.07 -12.88 2.63
C ALA A 65 -3.31 -14.18 2.28
N ASP A 66 -3.97 -15.07 1.56
CA ASP A 66 -3.44 -16.34 1.06
C ASP A 66 -2.94 -16.28 -0.40
N TYR A 67 -2.90 -15.07 -1.01
CA TYR A 67 -2.50 -14.91 -2.41
C TYR A 67 -1.06 -15.32 -2.64
N PHE A 68 -0.16 -15.01 -1.71
CA PHE A 68 1.24 -15.39 -1.75
C PHE A 68 1.52 -16.46 -0.70
N LYS A 69 2.32 -17.46 -1.06
CA LYS A 69 2.81 -18.51 -0.15
C LYS A 69 4.19 -18.18 0.43
N GLY A 70 4.99 -17.46 -0.32
CA GLY A 70 6.39 -17.16 -0.01
C GLY A 70 6.72 -15.70 0.23
N ILE A 71 5.76 -14.78 0.04
CA ILE A 71 5.96 -13.34 0.31
C ILE A 71 5.04 -12.95 1.48
N PRO A 72 5.58 -12.72 2.69
CA PRO A 72 4.78 -12.41 3.87
C PRO A 72 4.19 -11.00 3.83
N VAL A 73 3.18 -10.76 4.66
CA VAL A 73 2.68 -9.42 4.96
C VAL A 73 3.67 -8.73 5.91
N CYS A 74 4.03 -7.48 5.61
CA CYS A 74 4.82 -6.68 6.54
C CYS A 74 3.99 -6.35 7.80
N ASN A 75 4.58 -6.51 8.96
CA ASN A 75 3.95 -6.17 10.24
C ASN A 75 4.86 -5.35 11.16
N ASP A 76 5.77 -4.61 10.55
CA ASP A 76 6.76 -3.76 11.20
C ASP A 76 7.26 -2.72 10.18
N PRO A 77 7.57 -1.46 10.58
CA PRO A 77 8.03 -0.44 9.66
C PRO A 77 9.36 -0.76 8.96
N ASN A 78 10.19 -1.63 9.54
CA ASN A 78 11.49 -2.00 9.00
C ASN A 78 11.49 -3.37 8.30
N SER A 79 10.37 -4.10 8.30
CA SER A 79 10.28 -5.39 7.61
C SER A 79 10.58 -5.25 6.12
N THR A 80 11.33 -6.21 5.56
CA THR A 80 11.70 -6.24 4.14
C THR A 80 11.43 -7.61 3.52
N GLY A 81 11.35 -7.69 2.19
CA GLY A 81 10.95 -8.91 1.49
C GLY A 81 9.47 -9.25 1.69
N CYS A 82 8.63 -8.26 1.97
CA CYS A 82 7.22 -8.41 2.33
C CYS A 82 6.35 -7.42 1.55
N LEU A 83 5.04 -7.53 1.72
CA LEU A 83 4.09 -6.64 1.07
C LEU A 83 3.23 -5.88 2.09
N VAL A 84 2.78 -4.69 1.70
CA VAL A 84 1.73 -3.92 2.39
C VAL A 84 0.59 -3.65 1.42
N SER A 85 -0.63 -3.63 1.94
CA SER A 85 -1.82 -3.29 1.16
C SER A 85 -2.86 -2.63 2.07
N TRP A 86 -3.68 -1.76 1.50
CA TRP A 86 -4.88 -1.20 2.12
C TRP A 86 -5.83 -0.60 1.09
N ARG A 87 -7.07 -0.40 1.51
CA ARG A 87 -8.12 0.35 0.81
C ARG A 87 -8.80 1.25 1.82
N SER A 88 -8.76 2.56 1.60
CA SER A 88 -9.22 3.55 2.58
C SER A 88 -10.70 3.85 2.44
N PHE A 89 -11.42 3.73 3.54
CA PHE A 89 -12.84 4.09 3.67
C PHE A 89 -13.07 4.95 4.91
N LYS A 90 -14.14 5.75 4.87
CA LYS A 90 -14.55 6.54 6.02
C LYS A 90 -14.88 5.63 7.20
N SER A 91 -14.39 5.95 8.38
CA SER A 91 -14.75 5.28 9.63
C SER A 91 -16.26 5.17 9.81
N GLY A 92 -16.74 3.99 10.24
CA GLY A 92 -18.17 3.66 10.36
C GLY A 92 -18.87 3.33 9.03
N TYR A 93 -18.12 3.13 7.94
CA TYR A 93 -18.65 2.65 6.67
C TYR A 93 -18.00 1.31 6.32
N GLU A 94 -18.79 0.24 6.25
CA GLU A 94 -18.31 -1.13 6.00
C GLU A 94 -17.84 -1.38 4.56
N GLY A 95 -18.03 -0.40 3.70
CA GLY A 95 -17.72 -0.52 2.28
C GLY A 95 -18.96 -0.82 1.42
N PRO A 96 -18.80 -0.78 0.11
CA PRO A 96 -19.85 -1.20 -0.82
C PRO A 96 -19.98 -2.74 -0.84
N ASP A 97 -21.03 -3.24 -1.48
CA ASP A 97 -21.34 -4.67 -1.58
C ASP A 97 -20.17 -5.56 -2.00
N TYR A 98 -19.34 -5.09 -2.91
CA TYR A 98 -18.17 -5.87 -3.35
C TYR A 98 -17.08 -6.01 -2.29
N VAL A 99 -17.08 -5.18 -1.25
CA VAL A 99 -16.20 -5.30 -0.07
C VAL A 99 -16.86 -6.18 0.99
N THR A 100 -18.12 -5.88 1.35
CA THR A 100 -18.82 -6.61 2.42
C THR A 100 -19.11 -8.07 2.09
N LYS A 101 -19.12 -8.41 0.80
CA LYS A 101 -19.32 -9.78 0.30
C LYS A 101 -18.02 -10.55 0.03
N GLU A 102 -16.86 -9.98 0.34
CA GLU A 102 -15.57 -10.67 0.23
C GLU A 102 -15.52 -11.88 1.18
N LYS A 103 -15.31 -13.07 0.60
CA LYS A 103 -15.26 -14.32 1.37
C LYS A 103 -13.92 -14.57 2.05
N ASN A 104 -12.85 -14.02 1.48
CA ASN A 104 -11.49 -14.21 1.97
C ASN A 104 -11.05 -13.00 2.80
N ARG A 105 -10.14 -13.25 3.75
CA ARG A 105 -9.43 -12.17 4.42
C ARG A 105 -8.50 -11.48 3.45
N MET A 106 -8.51 -10.14 3.45
CA MET A 106 -7.61 -9.32 2.64
C MET A 106 -6.46 -8.80 3.50
N VAL A 107 -5.33 -8.55 2.87
CA VAL A 107 -4.21 -7.86 3.51
C VAL A 107 -4.59 -6.42 3.76
N VAL A 108 -4.52 -6.00 5.03
CA VAL A 108 -4.65 -4.59 5.43
C VAL A 108 -3.54 -4.25 6.40
N VAL A 109 -2.68 -3.32 6.02
CA VAL A 109 -1.63 -2.75 6.85
C VAL A 109 -1.93 -1.28 7.09
N ASN A 110 -1.90 -0.84 8.34
CA ASN A 110 -2.13 0.57 8.67
C ASN A 110 -0.87 1.40 8.33
N PRO A 111 -0.92 2.35 7.39
CA PRO A 111 0.25 3.14 6.98
C PRO A 111 0.70 4.18 8.02
N LEU A 112 0.01 4.29 9.15
CA LEU A 112 0.46 5.11 10.28
C LEU A 112 1.36 4.34 11.25
N THR A 113 1.15 3.01 11.37
CA THR A 113 1.89 2.15 12.29
C THR A 113 2.75 1.10 11.56
N TRP A 114 2.43 0.82 10.30
CA TRP A 114 3.01 -0.25 9.47
C TRP A 114 2.77 -1.65 10.02
N THR A 115 1.69 -1.83 10.79
CA THR A 115 1.25 -3.10 11.36
C THR A 115 -0.14 -3.50 10.87
N THR A 116 -0.52 -4.75 11.12
CA THR A 116 -1.87 -5.28 10.88
C THR A 116 -2.77 -5.17 12.10
N ALA A 117 -2.33 -4.52 13.15
CA ALA A 117 -3.06 -4.34 14.40
C ALA A 117 -4.34 -3.49 14.19
N GLU A 118 -5.41 -3.86 14.89
CA GLU A 118 -6.73 -3.25 14.73
C GLU A 118 -6.96 -2.03 15.64
N GLU A 119 -5.94 -1.61 16.40
CA GLU A 119 -6.00 -0.43 17.24
C GLU A 119 -6.09 0.85 16.40
N TRP A 120 -6.85 1.81 16.93
CA TRP A 120 -6.97 3.12 16.31
C TRP A 120 -5.67 3.91 16.42
N ALA A 121 -5.06 4.19 15.28
CA ALA A 121 -3.87 5.03 15.19
C ALA A 121 -4.28 6.51 15.09
N PRO A 122 -3.90 7.37 16.05
CA PRO A 122 -4.31 8.76 16.08
C PRO A 122 -3.68 9.58 14.94
N ALA A 123 -4.34 10.69 14.54
CA ALA A 123 -3.88 11.56 13.47
C ALA A 123 -2.47 12.13 13.69
N LYS A 124 -2.02 12.28 14.94
CA LYS A 124 -0.64 12.71 15.26
C LYS A 124 0.44 11.80 14.69
N LEU A 125 0.13 10.55 14.32
CA LEU A 125 1.04 9.65 13.63
C LEU A 125 1.05 9.88 12.11
N ASN A 126 0.11 10.64 11.58
CA ASN A 126 0.06 11.02 10.17
C ASN A 126 1.02 12.19 9.94
N LYS A 127 2.17 11.90 9.37
CA LYS A 127 3.24 12.88 9.10
C LYS A 127 2.89 13.85 7.98
N GLY A 128 1.86 13.57 7.21
CA GLY A 128 1.25 14.47 6.26
C GLY A 128 0.74 13.81 4.99
N GLY A 129 -0.38 14.33 4.52
CA GLY A 129 -0.98 14.03 3.24
C GLY A 129 -0.79 15.16 2.23
N VAL A 130 -0.94 14.83 0.95
CA VAL A 130 -1.01 15.78 -0.16
C VAL A 130 -2.43 15.75 -0.72
N LEU A 131 -3.12 16.87 -0.64
CA LEU A 131 -4.54 16.98 -1.02
C LEU A 131 -4.69 17.73 -2.36
N ARG A 132 -5.59 18.71 -2.43
CA ARG A 132 -5.84 19.46 -3.67
C ARG A 132 -4.64 20.26 -4.18
N LYS A 133 -3.81 20.77 -3.26
CA LYS A 133 -2.58 21.49 -3.61
C LYS A 133 -1.42 20.52 -3.54
N PHE A 134 -0.97 20.02 -4.69
CA PHE A 134 0.08 19.00 -4.77
C PHE A 134 1.46 19.46 -4.28
N ASN A 135 1.66 20.74 -4.11
CA ASN A 135 2.88 21.36 -3.54
C ASN A 135 2.75 21.69 -2.04
N SER A 136 1.68 21.25 -1.39
CA SER A 136 1.41 21.53 0.03
C SER A 136 1.13 20.23 0.78
N VAL A 137 1.92 19.99 1.81
CA VAL A 137 1.73 18.88 2.74
C VAL A 137 0.85 19.37 3.90
N VAL A 138 -0.19 18.60 4.22
CA VAL A 138 -1.08 18.85 5.37
C VAL A 138 -0.76 17.79 6.43
N PRO A 139 -0.18 18.15 7.59
CA PRO A 139 0.09 17.21 8.67
C PRO A 139 -1.20 16.73 9.33
N GLU A 140 -1.14 15.57 9.98
CA GLU A 140 -2.22 15.02 10.82
C GLU A 140 -3.58 14.92 10.12
N VAL A 141 -3.58 14.72 8.79
CA VAL A 141 -4.76 14.84 7.92
C VAL A 141 -5.82 13.78 8.21
N VAL A 142 -5.43 12.59 8.64
CA VAL A 142 -6.33 11.50 9.05
C VAL A 142 -5.72 10.66 10.17
N SER A 143 -6.60 10.10 11.01
CA SER A 143 -6.32 8.91 11.81
C SER A 143 -6.75 7.66 11.03
N ALA A 144 -6.27 6.46 11.42
CA ALA A 144 -6.58 5.23 10.71
C ALA A 144 -6.68 4.01 11.62
N GLN A 145 -7.47 3.02 11.20
CA GLN A 145 -7.67 1.74 11.88
C GLN A 145 -7.82 0.62 10.86
N VAL A 146 -7.17 -0.51 11.08
CA VAL A 146 -7.48 -1.74 10.37
C VAL A 146 -8.86 -2.22 10.82
N HIS A 147 -9.78 -2.42 9.87
CA HIS A 147 -11.12 -2.92 10.14
C HIS A 147 -11.50 -3.98 9.11
N GLY A 148 -11.46 -5.23 9.53
CA GLY A 148 -11.72 -6.36 8.64
C GLY A 148 -10.85 -6.31 7.38
N ASN A 149 -11.47 -6.19 6.22
CA ASN A 149 -10.82 -6.18 4.91
C ASN A 149 -10.48 -4.78 4.37
N ILE A 150 -10.63 -3.72 5.18
CA ILE A 150 -10.44 -2.32 4.79
C ILE A 150 -9.67 -1.53 5.84
N LEU A 151 -9.19 -0.37 5.45
CA LEU A 151 -8.63 0.62 6.36
C LEU A 151 -9.66 1.72 6.59
N TRP A 152 -10.19 1.81 7.81
CA TRP A 152 -10.97 2.96 8.22
C TRP A 152 -10.08 4.16 8.43
N THR A 153 -10.53 5.32 7.96
CA THR A 153 -9.89 6.61 8.23
C THR A 153 -10.90 7.61 8.77
N SER A 154 -10.46 8.51 9.62
CA SER A 154 -11.26 9.69 9.96
C SER A 154 -11.55 10.51 8.70
N LYS A 155 -12.53 11.38 8.78
CA LYS A 155 -12.74 12.37 7.73
C LYS A 155 -11.49 13.26 7.63
N PRO A 156 -10.91 13.44 6.42
CA PRO A 156 -9.70 14.25 6.26
C PRO A 156 -9.89 15.65 6.85
N ASP A 157 -8.95 16.09 7.67
CA ASP A 157 -8.95 17.45 8.21
C ASP A 157 -8.31 18.42 7.22
N MET A 158 -9.13 19.15 6.50
CA MET A 158 -8.71 20.07 5.44
C MET A 158 -9.73 21.20 5.24
N PRO A 159 -9.31 22.35 4.71
CA PRO A 159 -10.25 23.41 4.32
C PRO A 159 -11.35 22.87 3.37
N GLY A 160 -12.60 23.15 3.66
CA GLY A 160 -13.74 22.66 2.89
C GLY A 160 -14.16 21.22 3.18
N LYS A 161 -13.66 20.60 4.25
CA LYS A 161 -13.99 19.22 4.67
C LYS A 161 -15.48 18.92 4.83
N ILE A 162 -16.29 19.94 5.08
CA ILE A 162 -17.76 19.81 5.22
C ILE A 162 -18.37 19.26 3.92
N LEU A 163 -17.81 19.62 2.77
CA LEU A 163 -18.26 19.17 1.44
C LEU A 163 -17.80 17.75 1.07
N LEU A 164 -16.95 17.12 1.89
CA LEU A 164 -16.52 15.74 1.67
C LEU A 164 -17.62 14.77 2.11
N VAL A 165 -18.49 14.43 1.18
CA VAL A 165 -19.57 13.44 1.37
C VAL A 165 -19.12 12.02 1.09
N GLN A 166 -17.99 11.85 0.38
CA GLN A 166 -17.48 10.56 -0.03
C GLN A 166 -17.17 9.67 1.17
N LYS A 167 -17.56 8.39 1.05
CA LYS A 167 -17.26 7.34 2.03
C LYS A 167 -16.11 6.44 1.58
N ASN A 168 -15.83 6.39 0.28
CA ASN A 168 -14.71 5.68 -0.32
C ASN A 168 -13.61 6.68 -0.66
N TYR A 169 -12.43 6.49 -0.06
CA TYR A 169 -11.28 7.38 -0.25
C TYR A 169 -10.22 6.79 -1.20
N HIS A 170 -10.65 5.90 -2.09
CA HIS A 170 -9.76 5.21 -3.02
C HIS A 170 -8.77 6.12 -3.77
N ILE A 171 -9.21 7.29 -4.25
CA ILE A 171 -8.33 8.27 -4.90
C ILE A 171 -7.32 8.89 -3.96
N GLY A 172 -7.54 8.78 -2.66
CA GLY A 172 -6.69 9.30 -1.59
C GLY A 172 -5.83 8.23 -0.90
N ASP A 173 -5.93 6.96 -1.29
CA ASP A 173 -5.24 5.85 -0.63
C ASP A 173 -3.73 6.09 -0.41
N ILE A 174 -3.06 6.73 -1.36
CA ILE A 174 -1.65 7.13 -1.25
C ILE A 174 -1.53 8.53 -0.66
N ASN A 175 -2.34 9.46 -1.16
CA ASN A 175 -2.20 10.88 -0.86
C ASN A 175 -2.44 11.22 0.61
N LEU A 176 -3.36 10.51 1.28
CA LEU A 176 -3.65 10.70 2.71
C LEU A 176 -2.46 10.33 3.61
N PHE A 177 -1.55 9.48 3.13
CA PHE A 177 -0.41 8.94 3.88
C PHE A 177 0.94 9.26 3.22
N TYR A 178 0.97 10.29 2.39
CA TYR A 178 2.09 10.58 1.49
C TYR A 178 3.45 10.63 2.19
N VAL A 179 3.57 11.38 3.30
CA VAL A 179 4.84 11.51 4.03
C VAL A 179 5.18 10.21 4.76
N ASN A 180 4.19 9.53 5.37
CA ASN A 180 4.41 8.25 6.02
C ASN A 180 4.97 7.21 5.04
N ILE A 181 4.45 7.14 3.81
CA ILE A 181 4.97 6.25 2.76
C ILE A 181 6.40 6.63 2.39
N ARG A 182 6.67 7.91 2.14
CA ARG A 182 8.03 8.39 1.76
C ARG A 182 9.08 8.06 2.80
N GLU A 183 8.77 8.22 4.08
CA GLU A 183 9.69 7.90 5.16
C GLU A 183 9.86 6.40 5.31
N ASN A 184 8.78 5.64 5.30
CA ASN A 184 8.84 4.19 5.39
C ASN A 184 9.66 3.54 4.25
N VAL A 185 9.58 4.09 3.04
CA VAL A 185 10.45 3.65 1.92
C VAL A 185 11.92 3.79 2.29
N LYS A 186 12.32 4.91 2.89
CA LYS A 186 13.71 5.13 3.34
C LYS A 186 14.12 4.15 4.43
N ASP A 187 13.24 3.95 5.43
CA ASP A 187 13.48 3.05 6.55
C ASP A 187 13.68 1.61 6.06
N ARG A 188 12.82 1.13 5.15
CA ARG A 188 12.92 -0.21 4.56
C ARG A 188 14.17 -0.38 3.68
N ILE A 189 14.56 0.64 2.93
CA ILE A 189 15.84 0.62 2.19
C ILE A 189 17.01 0.48 3.16
N ALA A 190 17.03 1.27 4.23
CA ALA A 190 18.07 1.21 5.25
C ALA A 190 18.11 -0.15 5.96
N ALA A 191 16.94 -0.72 6.28
CA ALA A 191 16.83 -2.05 6.87
C ALA A 191 17.28 -3.15 5.90
N PHE A 192 16.97 -3.03 4.62
CA PHE A 192 17.39 -4.00 3.60
C PHE A 192 18.92 -4.14 3.52
N TRP A 193 19.66 -3.06 3.63
CA TRP A 193 21.12 -3.07 3.58
C TRP A 193 21.80 -3.55 4.88
N LYS A 194 21.00 -3.76 5.94
CA LYS A 194 21.50 -4.30 7.23
C LYS A 194 21.21 -5.79 7.41
N ARG A 195 20.64 -6.44 6.43
CA ARG A 195 20.32 -7.88 6.42
C ARG A 195 21.58 -8.75 6.47
#